data_db86438225a99710f64a744486461ade
#
_entry.id   db86438225a99710f64a744486461ade
#
_cell.length_a   1.000
_cell.length_b   1.000
_cell.length_c   1.000
_cell.angle_alpha   90.00
_cell.angle_beta   90.00
_cell.angle_gamma   90.00
#
_symmetry.space_group_name_H-M   'P 1'
#
loop_
_entity.id
_entity.type
_entity.pdbx_description
1 polymer ?
#
loop_
_entity_poly.entity_id
_entity_poly.type
_entity_poly.pdbx_seq_one_letter_code
_entity_poly.pdbx_strand_id
1 'polypeptide(L)'
;MIKKINKLKVELPTHEYYEAEVACRNSCPVKTDARGYLLATVAGDYEKAYAISRATNPFASICGKVCGAPCEKGCRRSDVDEAVVIRNIKGFLTDKRGPETGDLITPLTYSIAPGSLNPKMNGKSIGIIGGGCAGYTCAHDLARLGYSITIYERWEKSGGQLVQGVPINRLSRKVVANELASIEMFENIEVKHNVDVGVDITFSELEEKPVSYTHLR
;
A
#
# COMPACT_ATOMS: atom_id res chain seq x y z
N MET A 1 -6.90 -50.52 -38.18
CA MET A 1 -6.41 -50.37 -36.79
C MET A 1 -5.96 -48.91 -36.60
N ILE A 2 -6.78 -48.10 -35.97
CA ILE A 2 -6.42 -46.72 -35.65
C ILE A 2 -5.54 -46.78 -34.40
N LYS A 3 -4.24 -46.46 -34.53
CA LYS A 3 -3.33 -46.30 -33.39
C LYS A 3 -3.90 -45.20 -32.49
N LYS A 4 -4.18 -45.56 -31.23
CA LYS A 4 -4.49 -44.60 -30.18
C LYS A 4 -3.34 -43.59 -30.13
N ILE A 5 -3.57 -42.36 -30.58
CA ILE A 5 -2.69 -41.24 -30.35
C ILE A 5 -2.68 -41.04 -28.82
N ASN A 6 -1.53 -41.18 -28.16
CA ASN A 6 -1.36 -40.85 -26.78
C ASN A 6 -1.83 -39.38 -26.63
N LYS A 7 -2.90 -39.15 -25.88
CA LYS A 7 -3.36 -37.82 -25.56
C LYS A 7 -2.18 -37.12 -24.89
N LEU A 8 -1.63 -36.09 -25.54
CA LEU A 8 -0.71 -35.18 -24.91
C LEU A 8 -1.41 -34.63 -23.67
N LYS A 9 -0.81 -34.85 -22.52
CA LYS A 9 -1.31 -34.32 -21.25
C LYS A 9 -0.93 -32.84 -21.23
N VAL A 10 -1.78 -32.01 -21.79
CA VAL A 10 -1.61 -30.56 -21.73
C VAL A 10 -2.18 -30.10 -20.39
N GLU A 11 -1.32 -29.69 -19.47
CA GLU A 11 -1.73 -28.99 -18.28
C GLU A 11 -1.89 -27.52 -18.66
N LEU A 12 -3.12 -26.99 -18.58
CA LEU A 12 -3.36 -25.56 -18.79
C LEU A 12 -2.79 -24.80 -17.60
N PRO A 13 -2.00 -23.73 -17.83
CA PRO A 13 -1.50 -22.91 -16.76
C PRO A 13 -2.64 -22.31 -15.93
N THR A 14 -2.44 -22.26 -14.62
CA THR A 14 -3.41 -21.64 -13.69
C THR A 14 -3.38 -20.13 -13.78
N HIS A 15 -4.38 -19.47 -13.15
CA HIS A 15 -4.40 -18.01 -13.02
C HIS A 15 -3.15 -17.49 -12.31
N GLU A 16 -2.72 -18.17 -11.25
CA GLU A 16 -1.51 -17.84 -10.48
C GLU A 16 -0.24 -17.92 -11.34
N TYR A 17 -0.16 -18.88 -12.26
CA TYR A 17 0.95 -18.97 -13.21
C TYR A 17 1.01 -17.70 -14.07
N TYR A 18 -0.12 -17.28 -14.66
CA TYR A 18 -0.15 -16.08 -15.48
C TYR A 18 0.11 -14.80 -14.68
N GLU A 19 -0.37 -14.71 -13.44
CA GLU A 19 -0.03 -13.60 -12.54
C GLU A 19 1.47 -13.57 -12.25
N ALA A 20 2.11 -14.72 -12.04
CA ALA A 20 3.56 -14.82 -11.81
C ALA A 20 4.38 -14.38 -13.03
N GLU A 21 3.82 -14.48 -14.25
CA GLU A 21 4.48 -14.05 -15.49
C GLU A 21 4.40 -12.52 -15.74
N VAL A 22 3.62 -11.77 -14.92
CA VAL A 22 3.52 -10.30 -15.07
C VAL A 22 4.73 -9.64 -14.42
N ALA A 23 5.77 -9.38 -15.22
CA ALA A 23 7.07 -8.91 -14.75
C ALA A 23 7.00 -7.60 -13.93
N CYS A 24 6.19 -6.62 -14.31
CA CYS A 24 6.04 -5.36 -13.57
C CYS A 24 5.41 -5.58 -12.19
N ARG A 25 4.44 -6.49 -12.03
CA ARG A 25 3.86 -6.86 -10.73
C ARG A 25 4.88 -7.59 -9.86
N ASN A 26 5.64 -8.52 -10.46
CA ASN A 26 6.64 -9.31 -9.73
C ASN A 26 7.84 -8.50 -9.28
N SER A 27 8.24 -7.49 -10.03
CA SER A 27 9.31 -6.57 -9.66
C SER A 27 8.86 -5.58 -8.57
N CYS A 28 7.55 -5.40 -8.35
CA CYS A 28 7.03 -4.53 -7.31
C CYS A 28 7.09 -5.23 -5.94
N PRO A 29 7.74 -4.66 -4.91
CA PRO A 29 7.81 -5.28 -3.57
C PRO A 29 6.45 -5.54 -2.95
N VAL A 30 5.47 -4.66 -3.19
CA VAL A 30 4.09 -4.77 -2.69
C VAL A 30 3.13 -5.40 -3.71
N LYS A 31 3.65 -5.97 -4.81
CA LYS A 31 2.87 -6.68 -5.83
C LYS A 31 1.68 -5.89 -6.39
N THR A 32 1.81 -4.57 -6.52
CA THR A 32 0.76 -3.74 -7.11
C THR A 32 0.45 -4.21 -8.53
N ASP A 33 -0.84 -4.38 -8.85
CA ASP A 33 -1.26 -4.71 -10.21
C ASP A 33 -1.13 -3.50 -11.14
N ALA A 34 0.11 -3.28 -11.62
CA ALA A 34 0.41 -2.18 -12.51
C ALA A 34 -0.35 -2.28 -13.83
N ARG A 35 -0.47 -3.48 -14.40
CA ARG A 35 -1.21 -3.70 -15.65
C ARG A 35 -2.68 -3.33 -15.50
N GLY A 36 -3.31 -3.75 -14.40
CA GLY A 36 -4.72 -3.48 -14.13
C GLY A 36 -5.01 -1.98 -14.04
N TYR A 37 -4.26 -1.23 -13.23
CA TYR A 37 -4.53 0.21 -13.14
C TYR A 37 -4.14 1.00 -14.39
N LEU A 38 -3.14 0.57 -15.15
CA LEU A 38 -2.80 1.19 -16.44
C LEU A 38 -3.93 1.02 -17.45
N LEU A 39 -4.49 -0.18 -17.57
CA LEU A 39 -5.62 -0.45 -18.46
C LEU A 39 -6.86 0.37 -18.07
N ALA A 40 -7.17 0.43 -16.78
CA ALA A 40 -8.27 1.24 -16.29
C ALA A 40 -8.03 2.75 -16.54
N THR A 41 -6.79 3.22 -16.40
CA THR A 41 -6.41 4.62 -16.70
C THR A 41 -6.62 4.94 -18.18
N VAL A 42 -6.20 4.06 -19.08
CA VAL A 42 -6.42 4.23 -20.54
C VAL A 42 -7.91 4.23 -20.90
N ALA A 43 -8.71 3.43 -20.20
CA ALA A 43 -10.16 3.41 -20.36
C ALA A 43 -10.88 4.65 -19.80
N GLY A 44 -10.16 5.55 -19.10
CA GLY A 44 -10.73 6.73 -18.44
C GLY A 44 -11.40 6.43 -17.10
N ASP A 45 -11.39 5.19 -16.64
CA ASP A 45 -11.93 4.76 -15.35
C ASP A 45 -10.90 4.99 -14.23
N TYR A 46 -10.73 6.26 -13.87
CA TYR A 46 -9.72 6.68 -12.89
C TYR A 46 -10.04 6.20 -11.48
N GLU A 47 -11.31 6.02 -11.13
CA GLU A 47 -11.71 5.53 -9.83
C GLU A 47 -11.28 4.08 -9.63
N LYS A 48 -11.59 3.22 -10.58
CA LYS A 48 -11.14 1.82 -10.59
C LYS A 48 -9.62 1.72 -10.65
N ALA A 49 -8.98 2.55 -11.48
CA ALA A 49 -7.51 2.58 -11.58
C ALA A 49 -6.88 2.94 -10.24
N TYR A 50 -7.41 3.95 -9.54
CA TYR A 50 -6.94 4.32 -8.21
C TYR A 50 -7.15 3.21 -7.19
N ALA A 51 -8.33 2.59 -7.15
CA ALA A 51 -8.63 1.47 -6.27
C ALA A 51 -7.64 0.30 -6.47
N ILE A 52 -7.38 -0.09 -7.72
CA ILE A 52 -6.38 -1.13 -8.05
C ILE A 52 -4.98 -0.72 -7.57
N SER A 53 -4.58 0.53 -7.81
CA SER A 53 -3.24 1.01 -7.44
C SER A 53 -3.01 1.02 -5.92
N ARG A 54 -4.10 1.21 -5.15
CA ARG A 54 -4.09 1.26 -3.69
C ARG A 54 -4.34 -0.08 -3.03
N ALA A 55 -4.88 -1.08 -3.73
CA ALA A 55 -5.29 -2.36 -3.16
C ALA A 55 -4.23 -3.06 -2.29
N THR A 56 -2.96 -2.97 -2.70
CA THR A 56 -1.81 -3.53 -1.96
C THR A 56 -0.81 -2.47 -1.50
N ASN A 57 -1.11 -1.19 -1.70
CA ASN A 57 -0.19 -0.08 -1.46
C ASN A 57 -0.92 1.13 -0.86
N PRO A 58 -0.97 1.27 0.46
CA PRO A 58 -1.63 2.41 1.11
C PRO A 58 -0.98 3.77 0.81
N PHE A 59 0.23 3.79 0.24
CA PHE A 59 0.99 4.99 -0.13
C PHE A 59 1.07 5.18 -1.65
N ALA A 60 -0.04 5.01 -2.35
CA ALA A 60 -0.06 5.06 -3.82
C ALA A 60 0.39 6.42 -4.38
N SER A 61 -0.04 7.56 -3.78
CA SER A 61 0.36 8.91 -4.21
C SER A 61 1.85 9.16 -3.98
N ILE A 62 2.36 8.79 -2.82
CA ILE A 62 3.79 8.93 -2.49
C ILE A 62 4.63 8.08 -3.45
N CYS A 63 4.22 6.83 -3.70
CA CYS A 63 4.90 5.95 -4.64
C CYS A 63 4.88 6.51 -6.07
N GLY A 64 3.81 7.17 -6.49
CA GLY A 64 3.73 7.85 -7.77
C GLY A 64 4.79 8.97 -7.95
N LYS A 65 5.28 9.54 -6.86
CA LYS A 65 6.22 10.67 -6.86
C LYS A 65 7.68 10.27 -6.60
N VAL A 66 7.92 9.33 -5.67
CA VAL A 66 9.30 9.06 -5.20
C VAL A 66 9.75 7.61 -5.29
N CYS A 67 8.91 6.66 -5.71
CA CYS A 67 9.29 5.27 -5.87
C CYS A 67 10.45 5.10 -6.86
N GLY A 68 11.38 4.18 -6.58
CA GLY A 68 12.47 3.81 -7.49
C GLY A 68 12.06 3.06 -8.76
N ALA A 69 10.75 2.82 -8.92
CA ALA A 69 10.11 2.19 -10.08
C ALA A 69 10.74 0.85 -10.52
N PRO A 70 10.92 -0.14 -9.62
CA PRO A 70 11.45 -1.44 -10.01
C PRO A 70 10.57 -2.14 -11.07
N CYS A 71 9.27 -1.82 -11.11
CA CYS A 71 8.35 -2.30 -12.13
C CYS A 71 8.72 -1.84 -13.55
N GLU A 72 9.31 -0.64 -13.70
CA GLU A 72 9.79 -0.14 -15.00
C GLU A 72 11.07 -0.87 -15.42
N LYS A 73 11.97 -1.16 -14.47
CA LYS A 73 13.18 -1.94 -14.73
C LYS A 73 12.89 -3.38 -15.17
N GLY A 74 11.81 -3.97 -14.65
CA GLY A 74 11.36 -5.30 -15.04
C GLY A 74 10.33 -5.30 -16.17
N CYS A 75 10.12 -4.18 -16.85
CA CYS A 75 9.10 -4.08 -17.88
C CYS A 75 9.53 -4.80 -19.15
N ARG A 76 8.78 -5.81 -19.59
CA ARG A 76 9.06 -6.54 -20.83
C ARG A 76 8.92 -5.69 -22.12
N ARG A 77 8.25 -4.52 -22.01
CA ARG A 77 8.16 -3.60 -23.13
C ARG A 77 9.56 -3.08 -23.54
N SER A 78 10.47 -2.96 -22.56
CA SER A 78 11.87 -2.57 -22.83
C SER A 78 12.64 -3.55 -23.73
N ASP A 79 12.12 -4.78 -23.91
CA ASP A 79 12.70 -5.75 -24.85
C ASP A 79 12.36 -5.39 -26.31
N VAL A 80 11.40 -4.50 -26.53
CA VAL A 80 10.91 -4.08 -27.86
C VAL A 80 11.33 -2.64 -28.16
N ASP A 81 11.09 -1.72 -27.24
CA ASP A 81 11.41 -0.29 -27.36
C ASP A 81 11.76 0.32 -25.98
N GLU A 82 10.84 1.00 -25.30
CA GLU A 82 11.05 1.62 -24.00
C GLU A 82 10.10 1.07 -22.96
N ALA A 83 10.56 1.04 -21.69
CA ALA A 83 9.71 0.65 -20.58
C ALA A 83 8.52 1.60 -20.44
N VAL A 84 7.37 1.06 -20.10
CA VAL A 84 6.19 1.88 -19.76
C VAL A 84 6.50 2.74 -18.54
N VAL A 85 6.21 4.04 -18.59
CA VAL A 85 6.44 5.03 -17.51
C VAL A 85 5.42 4.85 -16.35
N ILE A 86 5.44 3.67 -15.74
CA ILE A 86 4.44 3.16 -14.80
C ILE A 86 4.29 4.09 -13.59
N ARG A 87 5.42 4.56 -13.03
CA ARG A 87 5.42 5.48 -11.87
C ARG A 87 4.77 6.81 -12.22
N ASN A 88 5.08 7.39 -13.38
CA ASN A 88 4.54 8.69 -13.78
C ASN A 88 3.03 8.59 -14.03
N ILE A 89 2.57 7.48 -14.62
CA ILE A 89 1.13 7.24 -14.81
C ILE A 89 0.44 7.05 -13.45
N LYS A 90 1.08 6.36 -12.49
CA LYS A 90 0.56 6.29 -11.11
C LYS A 90 0.48 7.69 -10.48
N GLY A 91 1.49 8.52 -10.64
CA GLY A 91 1.48 9.92 -10.17
C GLY A 91 0.33 10.72 -10.76
N PHE A 92 0.15 10.66 -12.09
CA PHE A 92 -0.98 11.29 -12.76
C PHE A 92 -2.34 10.81 -12.22
N LEU A 93 -2.48 9.50 -12.06
CA LEU A 93 -3.70 8.89 -11.55
C LEU A 93 -4.04 9.38 -10.14
N THR A 94 -3.04 9.39 -9.25
CA THR A 94 -3.24 9.82 -7.86
C THR A 94 -3.49 11.31 -7.75
N ASP A 95 -2.94 12.12 -8.63
CA ASP A 95 -3.25 13.56 -8.73
C ASP A 95 -4.70 13.80 -9.22
N LYS A 96 -5.30 12.83 -9.93
CA LYS A 96 -6.70 12.91 -10.42
C LYS A 96 -7.72 12.34 -9.43
N ARG A 97 -7.34 11.33 -8.63
CA ARG A 97 -8.27 10.55 -7.78
C ARG A 97 -7.67 10.15 -6.43
N GLY A 98 -6.54 10.66 -6.04
CA GLY A 98 -5.92 10.38 -4.76
C GLY A 98 -6.37 11.34 -3.65
N PRO A 99 -5.80 11.20 -2.43
CA PRO A 99 -6.09 12.06 -1.29
C PRO A 99 -5.88 13.56 -1.55
N GLU A 100 -5.13 13.91 -2.59
CA GLU A 100 -4.87 15.30 -2.99
C GLU A 100 -6.09 16.01 -3.57
N THR A 101 -7.06 15.26 -4.08
CA THR A 101 -8.31 15.81 -4.64
C THR A 101 -9.37 16.08 -3.58
N GLY A 102 -9.14 15.68 -2.33
CA GLY A 102 -10.13 15.72 -1.25
C GLY A 102 -10.99 14.46 -1.15
N ASP A 103 -10.92 13.58 -2.15
CA ASP A 103 -11.59 12.27 -2.15
C ASP A 103 -10.67 11.26 -1.44
N LEU A 104 -10.64 11.28 -0.11
CA LEU A 104 -9.65 10.52 0.65
C LEU A 104 -9.76 9.02 0.40
N ILE A 105 -10.98 8.48 0.39
CA ILE A 105 -11.21 7.04 0.19
C ILE A 105 -12.59 6.84 -0.40
N THR A 106 -12.68 6.04 -1.47
CA THR A 106 -13.96 5.60 -2.02
C THR A 106 -14.29 4.18 -1.55
N PRO A 107 -15.59 3.81 -1.45
CA PRO A 107 -15.98 2.44 -1.18
C PRO A 107 -15.37 1.42 -2.16
N LEU A 108 -15.16 1.82 -3.42
CA LEU A 108 -14.54 0.98 -4.44
C LEU A 108 -13.08 0.66 -4.10
N THR A 109 -12.34 1.59 -3.47
CA THR A 109 -10.96 1.34 -3.04
C THR A 109 -10.84 0.10 -2.17
N TYR A 110 -11.80 -0.10 -1.27
CA TYR A 110 -11.81 -1.23 -0.34
C TYR A 110 -12.60 -2.44 -0.84
N SER A 111 -13.36 -2.33 -1.91
CA SER A 111 -14.02 -3.48 -2.53
C SER A 111 -13.02 -4.38 -3.30
N ILE A 112 -11.95 -3.77 -3.82
CA ILE A 112 -10.91 -4.49 -4.57
C ILE A 112 -9.81 -5.02 -3.65
N ALA A 113 -9.54 -4.29 -2.56
CA ALA A 113 -8.49 -4.67 -1.62
C ALA A 113 -8.97 -5.72 -0.60
N PRO A 114 -8.10 -6.65 -0.15
CA PRO A 114 -8.43 -7.55 0.95
C PRO A 114 -8.76 -6.78 2.24
N GLY A 115 -9.74 -7.23 3.02
CA GLY A 115 -10.17 -6.58 4.26
C GLY A 115 -11.32 -5.57 4.07
N SER A 116 -11.70 -4.88 5.12
CA SER A 116 -12.85 -3.98 5.17
C SER A 116 -12.47 -2.63 5.75
N LEU A 117 -13.20 -1.55 5.37
CA LEU A 117 -13.16 -0.26 6.08
C LEU A 117 -13.72 -0.38 7.50
N ASN A 118 -14.78 -1.17 7.67
CA ASN A 118 -15.42 -1.45 8.95
C ASN A 118 -15.29 -2.95 9.24
N PRO A 119 -14.09 -3.43 9.62
CA PRO A 119 -13.88 -4.83 9.89
C PRO A 119 -14.58 -5.26 11.16
N LYS A 120 -14.98 -6.53 11.21
CA LYS A 120 -15.39 -7.12 12.48
C LYS A 120 -14.18 -7.15 13.42
N MET A 121 -14.29 -6.46 14.56
CA MET A 121 -13.22 -6.42 15.55
C MET A 121 -12.94 -7.81 16.11
N ASN A 122 -11.65 -8.17 16.19
CA ASN A 122 -11.21 -9.47 16.69
C ASN A 122 -10.88 -9.47 18.20
N GLY A 123 -11.05 -8.31 18.87
CA GLY A 123 -10.80 -8.13 20.29
C GLY A 123 -9.31 -8.06 20.68
N LYS A 124 -8.41 -8.01 19.72
CA LYS A 124 -6.97 -7.91 19.97
C LYS A 124 -6.46 -6.49 19.64
N SER A 125 -5.49 -6.04 20.43
CA SER A 125 -4.86 -4.73 20.26
C SER A 125 -3.39 -4.88 19.87
N ILE A 126 -2.87 -3.96 19.06
CA ILE A 126 -1.48 -3.93 18.60
C ILE A 126 -0.92 -2.53 18.80
N GLY A 127 0.25 -2.45 19.47
CA GLY A 127 1.04 -1.24 19.55
C GLY A 127 2.11 -1.21 18.44
N ILE A 128 2.24 -0.11 17.76
CA ILE A 128 3.25 0.13 16.72
C ILE A 128 4.15 1.26 17.17
N ILE A 129 5.46 1.03 17.22
CA ILE A 129 6.43 2.05 17.60
C ILE A 129 7.00 2.69 16.33
N GLY A 130 6.68 3.97 16.14
CA GLY A 130 7.10 4.78 15.00
C GLY A 130 6.01 5.01 13.96
N GLY A 131 5.64 6.27 13.76
CA GLY A 131 4.66 6.74 12.77
C GLY A 131 5.26 7.04 11.39
N GLY A 132 6.22 6.23 10.95
CA GLY A 132 6.78 6.30 9.60
C GLY A 132 5.98 5.46 8.58
N CYS A 133 6.49 5.37 7.35
CA CYS A 133 5.86 4.61 6.26
C CYS A 133 5.57 3.15 6.64
N ALA A 134 6.53 2.48 7.28
CA ALA A 134 6.37 1.08 7.70
C ALA A 134 5.29 0.93 8.78
N GLY A 135 5.29 1.80 9.81
CA GLY A 135 4.29 1.78 10.87
C GLY A 135 2.88 1.99 10.36
N TYR A 136 2.68 2.97 9.50
CA TYR A 136 1.36 3.22 8.90
C TYR A 136 0.92 2.12 7.93
N THR A 137 1.83 1.50 7.19
CA THR A 137 1.48 0.33 6.35
C THR A 137 1.02 -0.83 7.22
N CYS A 138 1.74 -1.11 8.29
CA CYS A 138 1.37 -2.15 9.26
C CYS A 138 0.01 -1.84 9.91
N ALA A 139 -0.19 -0.59 10.35
CA ALA A 139 -1.45 -0.14 10.93
C ALA A 139 -2.63 -0.33 9.96
N HIS A 140 -2.47 0.13 8.71
CA HIS A 140 -3.46 -0.02 7.66
C HIS A 140 -3.87 -1.49 7.45
N ASP A 141 -2.89 -2.37 7.28
CA ASP A 141 -3.17 -3.77 6.94
C ASP A 141 -3.81 -4.53 8.13
N LEU A 142 -3.33 -4.26 9.35
CA LEU A 142 -3.86 -4.89 10.56
C LEU A 142 -5.23 -4.32 10.97
N ALA A 143 -5.44 -3.01 10.80
CA ALA A 143 -6.74 -2.40 11.06
C ALA A 143 -7.84 -3.04 10.22
N ARG A 144 -7.56 -3.30 8.94
CA ARG A 144 -8.48 -3.98 8.02
C ARG A 144 -8.80 -5.43 8.39
N LEU A 145 -7.97 -6.05 9.23
CA LEU A 145 -8.19 -7.38 9.80
C LEU A 145 -8.91 -7.34 11.17
N GLY A 146 -9.32 -6.16 11.62
CA GLY A 146 -10.10 -5.97 12.84
C GLY A 146 -9.29 -5.86 14.12
N TYR A 147 -8.00 -5.59 14.04
CA TYR A 147 -7.19 -5.25 15.21
C TYR A 147 -7.42 -3.81 15.64
N SER A 148 -7.39 -3.54 16.95
CA SER A 148 -7.26 -2.17 17.47
C SER A 148 -5.80 -1.77 17.46
N ILE A 149 -5.47 -0.65 16.81
CA ILE A 149 -4.08 -0.22 16.58
C ILE A 149 -3.80 1.06 17.34
N THR A 150 -2.67 1.10 18.04
CA THR A 150 -2.12 2.33 18.61
C THR A 150 -0.71 2.55 18.05
N ILE A 151 -0.50 3.65 17.32
CA ILE A 151 0.81 4.07 16.83
C ILE A 151 1.40 5.05 17.85
N TYR A 152 2.60 4.79 18.34
CA TYR A 152 3.37 5.66 19.22
C TYR A 152 4.43 6.37 18.39
N GLU A 153 4.28 7.69 18.22
CA GLU A 153 5.21 8.50 17.45
C GLU A 153 5.85 9.56 18.37
N ARG A 154 7.18 9.57 18.41
CA ARG A 154 7.92 10.50 19.27
C ARG A 154 7.86 11.96 18.85
N TRP A 155 7.59 12.20 17.57
CA TRP A 155 7.49 13.54 17.03
C TRP A 155 6.05 14.07 17.06
N GLU A 156 5.92 15.39 16.99
CA GLU A 156 4.63 16.07 16.85
C GLU A 156 3.85 15.65 15.58
N LYS A 157 4.57 15.21 14.54
CA LYS A 157 3.99 14.82 13.25
C LYS A 157 4.55 13.50 12.78
N SER A 158 3.65 12.66 12.31
CA SER A 158 3.99 11.41 11.66
C SER A 158 4.58 11.59 10.26
N GLY A 159 5.13 10.52 9.69
CA GLY A 159 5.67 10.45 8.35
C GLY A 159 7.15 10.05 8.28
N GLY A 160 7.88 10.11 9.38
CA GLY A 160 9.27 9.65 9.48
C GLY A 160 10.14 10.16 8.33
N GLN A 161 10.84 9.28 7.63
CA GLN A 161 11.73 9.65 6.52
C GLN A 161 11.02 10.32 5.34
N LEU A 162 9.72 10.11 5.14
CA LEU A 162 8.95 10.82 4.11
C LEU A 162 8.90 12.32 4.36
N VAL A 163 8.95 12.73 5.62
CA VAL A 163 8.93 14.14 6.05
C VAL A 163 10.35 14.66 6.31
N GLN A 164 11.21 13.85 6.93
CA GLN A 164 12.52 14.29 7.40
C GLN A 164 13.61 14.13 6.31
N GLY A 165 13.56 13.07 5.51
CA GLY A 165 14.62 12.70 4.57
C GLY A 165 14.33 13.08 3.12
N VAL A 166 13.08 13.04 2.67
CA VAL A 166 12.75 13.36 1.28
C VAL A 166 12.65 14.88 1.08
N PRO A 167 13.38 15.46 0.12
CA PRO A 167 13.31 16.90 -0.18
C PRO A 167 11.89 17.35 -0.54
N ILE A 168 11.48 18.52 -0.06
CA ILE A 168 10.10 19.03 -0.21
C ILE A 168 9.71 19.29 -1.68
N ASN A 169 10.68 19.58 -2.54
CA ASN A 169 10.45 19.77 -3.98
C ASN A 169 10.19 18.44 -4.70
N ARG A 170 10.55 17.30 -4.10
CA ARG A 170 10.23 15.97 -4.63
C ARG A 170 8.93 15.38 -4.07
N LEU A 171 8.67 15.63 -2.79
CA LEU A 171 7.49 15.14 -2.09
C LEU A 171 6.97 16.24 -1.16
N SER A 172 5.86 16.87 -1.54
CA SER A 172 5.26 17.91 -0.70
C SER A 172 4.74 17.31 0.61
N ARG A 173 4.86 18.07 1.69
CA ARG A 173 4.35 17.65 3.01
C ARG A 173 2.84 17.47 3.02
N LYS A 174 2.13 18.19 2.13
CA LYS A 174 0.69 18.02 1.94
C LYS A 174 0.33 16.63 1.43
N VAL A 175 1.07 16.12 0.44
CA VAL A 175 0.87 14.74 -0.09
C VAL A 175 1.05 13.72 1.02
N VAL A 176 2.11 13.85 1.82
CA VAL A 176 2.35 12.93 2.95
C VAL A 176 1.22 13.01 3.96
N ALA A 177 0.85 14.22 4.39
CA ALA A 177 -0.24 14.41 5.36
C ALA A 177 -1.56 13.82 4.88
N ASN A 178 -1.92 14.03 3.60
CA ASN A 178 -3.15 13.50 3.04
C ASN A 178 -3.16 11.96 2.96
N GLU A 179 -2.02 11.34 2.60
CA GLU A 179 -1.91 9.88 2.60
C GLU A 179 -2.02 9.29 4.01
N LEU A 180 -1.38 9.92 5.00
CA LEU A 180 -1.49 9.50 6.41
C LEU A 180 -2.92 9.65 6.91
N ALA A 181 -3.55 10.82 6.67
CA ALA A 181 -4.94 11.07 7.05
C ALA A 181 -5.91 10.05 6.44
N SER A 182 -5.64 9.59 5.20
CA SER A 182 -6.46 8.55 4.57
C SER A 182 -6.35 7.18 5.25
N ILE A 183 -5.27 6.92 5.98
CA ILE A 183 -5.10 5.72 6.80
C ILE A 183 -5.73 5.92 8.19
N GLU A 184 -5.61 7.11 8.76
CA GLU A 184 -6.21 7.49 10.05
C GLU A 184 -7.74 7.55 10.02
N MET A 185 -8.37 7.44 8.83
CA MET A 185 -9.82 7.29 8.72
C MET A 185 -10.37 5.96 9.28
N PHE A 186 -9.51 4.97 9.51
CA PHE A 186 -9.95 3.76 10.21
C PHE A 186 -10.19 4.05 11.68
N GLU A 187 -11.43 3.87 12.15
CA GLU A 187 -11.83 4.14 13.54
C GLU A 187 -11.05 3.31 14.58
N ASN A 188 -10.44 2.22 14.16
CA ASN A 188 -9.63 1.35 15.00
C ASN A 188 -8.13 1.64 14.96
N ILE A 189 -7.73 2.81 14.43
CA ILE A 189 -6.35 3.32 14.48
C ILE A 189 -6.33 4.58 15.37
N GLU A 190 -5.50 4.56 16.41
CA GLU A 190 -5.17 5.71 17.25
C GLU A 190 -3.70 6.08 17.04
N VAL A 191 -3.37 7.37 16.88
CA VAL A 191 -1.99 7.84 16.81
C VAL A 191 -1.69 8.71 18.02
N LYS A 192 -0.67 8.33 18.80
CA LYS A 192 -0.16 9.07 19.95
C LYS A 192 1.14 9.76 19.58
N HIS A 193 1.07 11.04 19.29
CA HIS A 193 2.23 11.87 19.04
C HIS A 193 2.92 12.32 20.33
N ASN A 194 4.19 12.72 20.22
CA ASN A 194 5.04 13.17 21.34
C ASN A 194 5.16 12.08 22.42
N VAL A 195 5.25 10.81 22.03
CA VAL A 195 5.47 9.68 22.92
C VAL A 195 6.71 8.91 22.46
N ASP A 196 7.81 9.06 23.17
CA ASP A 196 9.05 8.31 22.93
C ASP A 196 9.06 7.04 23.77
N VAL A 197 8.85 5.90 23.14
CA VAL A 197 8.85 4.59 23.80
C VAL A 197 10.26 4.25 24.28
N GLY A 198 10.39 3.96 25.56
CA GLY A 198 11.65 3.78 26.27
C GLY A 198 12.08 5.01 27.07
N VAL A 199 11.42 6.18 26.87
CA VAL A 199 11.64 7.42 27.61
C VAL A 199 10.36 7.84 28.35
N ASP A 200 9.29 8.12 27.60
CA ASP A 200 8.00 8.56 28.15
C ASP A 200 7.11 7.42 28.62
N ILE A 201 7.27 6.26 28.01
CA ILE A 201 6.58 5.02 28.35
C ILE A 201 7.55 3.86 28.19
N THR A 202 7.64 2.99 29.17
CA THR A 202 8.51 1.81 29.14
C THR A 202 7.88 0.68 28.32
N PHE A 203 8.72 -0.25 27.86
CA PHE A 203 8.24 -1.48 27.21
C PHE A 203 7.34 -2.30 28.14
N SER A 204 7.72 -2.42 29.43
CA SER A 204 6.93 -3.16 30.42
C SER A 204 5.53 -2.57 30.62
N GLU A 205 5.40 -1.25 30.66
CA GLU A 205 4.10 -0.58 30.73
C GLU A 205 3.26 -0.78 29.46
N LEU A 206 3.89 -0.96 28.31
CA LEU A 206 3.20 -1.35 27.10
C LEU A 206 2.75 -2.82 27.14
N GLU A 207 3.58 -3.72 27.69
CA GLU A 207 3.31 -5.16 27.82
C GLU A 207 2.19 -5.47 28.80
N GLU A 208 1.98 -4.68 29.83
CA GLU A 208 0.87 -4.81 30.78
C GLU A 208 -0.50 -4.49 30.14
N LYS A 209 -0.50 -3.73 29.04
CA LYS A 209 -1.70 -3.56 28.22
C LYS A 209 -1.87 -4.81 27.35
N PRO A 210 -3.12 -5.28 27.09
CA PRO A 210 -3.36 -6.47 26.24
C PRO A 210 -3.01 -6.16 24.77
N VAL A 211 -1.72 -6.05 24.46
CA VAL A 211 -1.18 -5.59 23.15
C VAL A 211 -0.11 -6.55 22.65
N SER A 212 -0.20 -6.95 21.39
CA SER A 212 0.92 -7.57 20.66
C SER A 212 1.78 -6.46 20.03
N TYR A 213 3.11 -6.58 20.07
CA TYR A 213 4.01 -5.53 19.63
C TYR A 213 4.60 -5.80 18.25
N THR A 214 4.73 -4.72 17.46
CA THR A 214 5.58 -4.70 16.28
C THR A 214 6.48 -3.49 16.34
N HIS A 215 7.80 -3.70 16.37
CA HIS A 215 8.80 -2.64 16.30
C HIS A 215 9.21 -2.46 14.85
N LEU A 216 8.87 -1.31 14.27
CA LEU A 216 9.23 -0.93 12.90
C LEU A 216 10.08 0.35 12.98
N ARG A 217 11.36 0.19 12.64
CA ARG A 217 12.31 1.31 12.51
C ARG A 217 12.31 1.86 11.11
#